data_54695587c5e4189c27f1b0fdee9f5de9
#
_entry.id   54695587c5e4189c27f1b0fdee9f5de9
#
_cell.length_a   1.000
_cell.length_b   1.000
_cell.length_c   1.000
_cell.angle_alpha   90.00
_cell.angle_beta   90.00
_cell.angle_gamma   90.00
#
_symmetry.space_group_name_H-M   'P 1'
#
loop_
_entity.id
_entity.type
_entity.pdbx_description
1 polymer ?
#
loop_
_entity_poly.entity_id
_entity_poly.type
_entity_poly.pdbx_seq_one_letter_code
_entity_poly.pdbx_strand_id
1 'polypeptide(L)'
;MSYDEDRANLTYQGAMDVMSLKDINPEVFTHAKHIHISSIFMQSGLKKDLIEILKLAQANGVTTSLDTQWDPVEEWDLDYANVLPLITVFMPNETELKALTHKDTIDEAIECIAPYINNAIIKQGSRGSLLIKKDGTRHQMAAMLNENVVDCIGAGDSFNSGFIAQFVQGATLEDCQRYGNMTGAVNTTAAGGTTAFTCLEDVERVAKERFGFVK
;
A
#
# COMPACT_ATOMS: atom_id res chain seq x y z
N MET A 1 -8.71 1.67 19.67
CA MET A 1 -10.13 1.46 20.01
C MET A 1 -10.85 1.23 18.69
N SER A 2 -11.61 0.16 18.57
CA SER A 2 -12.46 -0.07 17.41
C SER A 2 -13.91 0.23 17.81
N TYR A 3 -14.62 0.94 16.97
CA TYR A 3 -16.02 1.29 17.12
C TYR A 3 -16.75 0.82 15.88
N ASP A 4 -17.35 -0.36 15.93
CA ASP A 4 -17.99 -1.03 14.79
C ASP A 4 -17.03 -1.09 13.58
N GLU A 5 -17.26 -0.26 12.55
CA GLU A 5 -16.40 -0.17 11.35
C GLU A 5 -15.38 0.98 11.41
N ASP A 6 -15.35 1.76 12.50
CA ASP A 6 -14.46 2.92 12.65
C ASP A 6 -13.39 2.69 13.71
N ARG A 7 -12.29 3.44 13.63
CA ARG A 7 -11.17 3.32 14.55
C ARG A 7 -10.54 4.69 14.84
N ALA A 8 -10.07 4.87 16.06
CA ALA A 8 -9.23 5.99 16.45
C ALA A 8 -7.82 5.50 16.82
N ASN A 9 -6.81 6.12 16.23
CA ASN A 9 -5.41 5.88 16.56
C ASN A 9 -4.85 7.06 17.34
N LEU A 10 -4.15 6.76 18.43
CA LEU A 10 -3.33 7.74 19.14
C LEU A 10 -1.87 7.38 18.89
N THR A 11 -1.15 8.26 18.19
CA THR A 11 0.23 8.01 17.78
C THR A 11 1.17 9.03 18.40
N TYR A 12 2.24 8.54 19.04
CA TYR A 12 3.41 9.35 19.37
C TYR A 12 4.46 9.10 18.29
N GLN A 13 4.73 10.11 17.46
CA GLN A 13 5.57 9.96 16.27
C GLN A 13 7.01 9.54 16.57
N GLY A 14 7.62 10.09 17.63
CA GLY A 14 8.95 9.68 18.05
C GLY A 14 9.98 9.78 16.92
N ALA A 15 10.67 8.66 16.64
CA ALA A 15 11.70 8.61 15.60
C ALA A 15 11.16 8.84 14.18
N MET A 16 9.87 8.57 13.93
CA MET A 16 9.25 8.79 12.60
C MET A 16 9.28 10.26 12.19
N ASP A 17 9.17 11.19 13.13
CA ASP A 17 9.16 12.62 12.83
C ASP A 17 10.54 13.17 12.43
N VAL A 18 11.61 12.58 12.97
CA VAL A 18 12.98 13.08 12.81
C VAL A 18 13.84 12.26 11.85
N MET A 19 13.42 11.05 11.49
CA MET A 19 14.13 10.20 10.54
C MET A 19 14.21 10.87 9.17
N SER A 20 15.39 10.85 8.55
CA SER A 20 15.69 11.48 7.27
C SER A 20 16.59 10.58 6.43
N LEU A 21 16.86 10.96 5.19
CA LEU A 21 17.73 10.17 4.28
C LEU A 21 19.09 9.85 4.89
N LYS A 22 19.68 10.78 5.67
CA LYS A 22 20.99 10.58 6.31
C LYS A 22 21.00 9.44 7.35
N ASP A 23 19.84 9.05 7.86
CA ASP A 23 19.69 7.99 8.86
C ASP A 23 19.48 6.62 8.20
N ILE A 24 19.27 6.59 6.87
CA ILE A 24 19.12 5.35 6.09
C ILE A 24 20.49 4.80 5.75
N ASN A 25 20.73 3.50 6.05
CA ASN A 25 21.94 2.83 5.59
C ASN A 25 22.00 2.83 4.05
N PRO A 26 23.02 3.44 3.42
CA PRO A 26 23.15 3.51 1.96
C PRO A 26 23.10 2.13 1.26
N GLU A 27 23.47 1.06 1.94
CA GLU A 27 23.44 -0.31 1.39
C GLU A 27 22.02 -0.77 1.03
N VAL A 28 20.99 -0.16 1.62
CA VAL A 28 19.59 -0.42 1.25
C VAL A 28 19.37 -0.14 -0.24
N PHE A 29 19.99 0.92 -0.79
CA PHE A 29 19.84 1.29 -2.19
C PHE A 29 20.62 0.41 -3.18
N THR A 30 21.53 -0.45 -2.70
CA THR A 30 22.35 -1.32 -3.55
C THR A 30 22.05 -2.80 -3.39
N HIS A 31 21.44 -3.21 -2.28
CA HIS A 31 21.19 -4.62 -1.96
C HIS A 31 19.70 -4.98 -1.93
N ALA A 32 18.80 -4.01 -1.72
CA ALA A 32 17.36 -4.29 -1.75
C ALA A 32 16.86 -4.50 -3.19
N LYS A 33 15.90 -5.39 -3.35
CA LYS A 33 15.16 -5.53 -4.62
C LYS A 33 14.03 -4.50 -4.73
N HIS A 34 13.49 -4.09 -3.58
CA HIS A 34 12.33 -3.21 -3.48
C HIS A 34 12.37 -2.44 -2.17
N ILE A 35 11.93 -1.19 -2.22
CA ILE A 35 11.72 -0.34 -1.05
C ILE A 35 10.24 0.05 -1.00
N HIS A 36 9.59 -0.29 0.10
CA HIS A 36 8.23 0.16 0.39
C HIS A 36 8.25 1.32 1.38
N ILE A 37 7.58 2.40 1.04
CA ILE A 37 7.41 3.58 1.91
C ILE A 37 5.94 3.64 2.31
N SER A 38 5.69 3.68 3.61
CA SER A 38 4.36 3.76 4.19
C SER A 38 4.24 4.95 5.14
N SER A 39 3.04 5.48 5.34
CA SER A 39 2.74 6.55 6.31
C SER A 39 3.60 7.81 6.14
N ILE A 40 3.80 8.26 4.92
CA ILE A 40 4.75 9.36 4.60
C ILE A 40 4.38 10.68 5.31
N PHE A 41 3.09 10.93 5.53
CA PHE A 41 2.63 12.14 6.23
C PHE A 41 3.00 12.19 7.71
N MET A 42 3.29 11.02 8.32
CA MET A 42 3.77 10.93 9.70
C MET A 42 5.29 10.98 9.81
N GLN A 43 6.01 11.05 8.69
CA GLN A 43 7.46 10.96 8.59
C GLN A 43 8.02 12.26 8.00
N SER A 44 7.95 13.36 8.77
CA SER A 44 8.27 14.72 8.30
C SER A 44 9.67 14.85 7.70
N GLY A 45 10.66 14.16 8.26
CA GLY A 45 12.02 14.14 7.74
C GLY A 45 12.12 13.41 6.41
N LEU A 46 11.59 12.18 6.32
CA LEU A 46 11.60 11.40 5.07
C LEU A 46 10.75 12.04 3.97
N LYS A 47 9.62 12.69 4.32
CA LYS A 47 8.79 13.41 3.34
C LYS A 47 9.59 14.49 2.60
N LYS A 48 10.45 15.23 3.30
CA LYS A 48 11.32 16.26 2.69
C LYS A 48 12.35 15.65 1.73
N ASP A 49 12.85 14.47 2.05
CA ASP A 49 13.89 13.79 1.30
C ASP A 49 13.31 12.78 0.27
N LEU A 50 11.99 12.64 0.19
CA LEU A 50 11.30 11.58 -0.56
C LEU A 50 11.77 11.49 -2.02
N ILE A 51 11.83 12.63 -2.71
CA ILE A 51 12.26 12.67 -4.12
C ILE A 51 13.71 12.20 -4.27
N GLU A 52 14.59 12.56 -3.33
CA GLU A 52 15.99 12.12 -3.35
C GLU A 52 16.10 10.61 -3.08
N ILE A 53 15.38 10.10 -2.10
CA ILE A 53 15.29 8.66 -1.79
C ILE A 53 14.85 7.88 -3.02
N LEU A 54 13.79 8.32 -3.71
CA LEU A 54 13.25 7.65 -4.88
C LEU A 54 14.22 7.69 -6.06
N LYS A 55 14.91 8.82 -6.28
CA LYS A 55 15.96 8.93 -7.30
C LYS A 55 17.14 8.01 -7.02
N LEU A 56 17.57 7.88 -5.76
CA LEU A 56 18.62 6.96 -5.36
C LEU A 56 18.23 5.50 -5.63
N ALA A 57 17.00 5.12 -5.27
CA ALA A 57 16.46 3.79 -5.57
C ALA A 57 16.47 3.53 -7.08
N GLN A 58 15.92 4.46 -7.88
CA GLN A 58 15.85 4.33 -9.34
C GLN A 58 17.24 4.22 -9.98
N ALA A 59 18.21 5.04 -9.55
CA ALA A 59 19.58 5.02 -10.06
C ALA A 59 20.29 3.67 -9.82
N ASN A 60 19.87 2.92 -8.80
CA ASN A 60 20.41 1.61 -8.45
C ASN A 60 19.53 0.44 -8.92
N GLY A 61 18.47 0.71 -9.70
CA GLY A 61 17.58 -0.33 -10.21
C GLY A 61 16.67 -0.95 -9.13
N VAL A 62 16.54 -0.31 -7.96
CA VAL A 62 15.65 -0.73 -6.89
C VAL A 62 14.25 -0.23 -7.17
N THR A 63 13.28 -1.13 -7.22
CA THR A 63 11.88 -0.77 -7.41
C THR A 63 11.29 -0.19 -6.12
N THR A 64 10.25 0.64 -6.25
CA THR A 64 9.66 1.35 -5.11
C THR A 64 8.15 1.25 -5.09
N SER A 65 7.56 1.22 -3.90
CA SER A 65 6.13 1.44 -3.72
C SER A 65 5.85 2.44 -2.60
N LEU A 66 4.73 3.15 -2.73
CA LEU A 66 4.27 4.13 -1.76
C LEU A 66 2.81 3.84 -1.38
N ASP A 67 2.55 3.70 -0.10
CA ASP A 67 1.24 3.80 0.53
C ASP A 67 1.24 5.06 1.41
N THR A 68 0.46 6.06 1.03
CA THR A 68 0.43 7.33 1.78
C THR A 68 -0.09 7.15 3.18
N GLN A 69 -1.05 6.25 3.34
CA GLN A 69 -1.92 6.15 4.50
C GLN A 69 -2.59 7.50 4.82
N TRP A 70 -3.29 7.59 5.96
CA TRP A 70 -4.02 8.81 6.32
C TRP A 70 -3.06 9.95 6.72
N ASP A 71 -3.34 11.14 6.22
CA ASP A 71 -2.66 12.35 6.70
C ASP A 71 -3.33 12.82 7.99
N PRO A 72 -2.64 12.78 9.15
CA PRO A 72 -3.25 13.15 10.43
C PRO A 72 -3.64 14.63 10.54
N VAL A 73 -3.07 15.50 9.71
CA VAL A 73 -3.42 16.93 9.65
C VAL A 73 -4.35 17.28 8.50
N GLU A 74 -4.67 16.31 7.64
CA GLU A 74 -5.60 16.41 6.51
C GLU A 74 -5.25 17.50 5.48
N GLU A 75 -4.00 17.92 5.42
CA GLU A 75 -3.50 18.89 4.42
C GLU A 75 -3.23 18.21 3.06
N TRP A 76 -2.87 16.92 3.09
CA TRP A 76 -2.54 16.10 1.91
C TRP A 76 -1.47 16.74 1.02
N ASP A 77 -0.54 17.46 1.66
CA ASP A 77 0.55 18.17 1.01
C ASP A 77 1.63 17.17 0.55
N LEU A 78 1.40 16.60 -0.61
CA LEU A 78 2.36 15.77 -1.34
C LEU A 78 2.38 16.20 -2.80
N ASP A 79 3.54 16.60 -3.31
CA ASP A 79 3.74 16.91 -4.72
C ASP A 79 3.71 15.62 -5.56
N TYR A 80 2.51 15.05 -5.70
CA TYR A 80 2.33 13.78 -6.40
C TYR A 80 2.77 13.85 -7.87
N ALA A 81 2.71 15.02 -8.51
CA ALA A 81 3.14 15.18 -9.90
C ALA A 81 4.64 14.94 -10.09
N ASN A 82 5.47 15.27 -9.10
CA ASN A 82 6.90 15.02 -9.13
C ASN A 82 7.30 13.72 -8.42
N VAL A 83 6.48 13.20 -7.51
CA VAL A 83 6.74 11.98 -6.73
C VAL A 83 6.33 10.72 -7.51
N LEU A 84 5.11 10.66 -8.04
CA LEU A 84 4.58 9.44 -8.67
C LEU A 84 5.37 8.94 -9.89
N PRO A 85 5.99 9.79 -10.74
CA PRO A 85 6.84 9.30 -11.83
C PRO A 85 8.06 8.50 -11.38
N LEU A 86 8.49 8.69 -10.13
CA LEU A 86 9.64 8.00 -9.53
C LEU A 86 9.25 6.71 -8.80
N ILE A 87 7.94 6.46 -8.61
CA ILE A 87 7.43 5.28 -7.91
C ILE A 87 7.05 4.19 -8.89
N THR A 88 7.43 2.94 -8.60
CA THR A 88 7.07 1.80 -9.45
C THR A 88 5.60 1.41 -9.29
N VAL A 89 5.11 1.39 -8.04
CA VAL A 89 3.70 1.08 -7.73
C VAL A 89 3.16 2.00 -6.64
N PHE A 90 2.14 2.78 -6.94
CA PHE A 90 1.42 3.60 -5.97
C PHE A 90 0.22 2.82 -5.40
N MET A 91 0.06 2.79 -4.08
CA MET A 91 -0.83 1.82 -3.39
C MET A 91 -1.84 2.47 -2.41
N PRO A 92 -2.56 3.54 -2.78
CA PRO A 92 -3.53 4.19 -1.90
C PRO A 92 -4.82 3.36 -1.76
N ASN A 93 -5.63 3.71 -0.77
CA ASN A 93 -7.06 3.40 -0.82
C ASN A 93 -7.85 4.52 -1.52
N GLU A 94 -9.15 4.31 -1.80
CA GLU A 94 -9.98 5.30 -2.49
C GLU A 94 -10.12 6.61 -1.72
N THR A 95 -10.26 6.53 -0.40
CA THR A 95 -10.43 7.72 0.45
C THR A 95 -9.15 8.55 0.45
N GLU A 96 -8.00 7.91 0.59
CA GLU A 96 -6.69 8.55 0.51
C GLU A 96 -6.44 9.20 -0.85
N LEU A 97 -6.77 8.49 -1.94
CA LEU A 97 -6.57 9.03 -3.28
C LEU A 97 -7.45 10.25 -3.56
N LYS A 98 -8.71 10.20 -3.16
CA LYS A 98 -9.61 11.36 -3.27
C LYS A 98 -9.11 12.55 -2.46
N ALA A 99 -8.70 12.32 -1.24
CA ALA A 99 -8.16 13.35 -0.36
C ALA A 99 -6.87 13.96 -0.92
N LEU A 100 -5.92 13.14 -1.36
CA LEU A 100 -4.65 13.58 -1.97
C LEU A 100 -4.86 14.44 -3.22
N THR A 101 -5.87 14.14 -4.01
CA THR A 101 -6.15 14.88 -5.25
C THR A 101 -7.18 16.00 -5.08
N HIS A 102 -7.76 16.13 -3.87
CA HIS A 102 -8.84 17.06 -3.56
C HIS A 102 -10.04 16.88 -4.52
N LYS A 103 -10.42 15.63 -4.78
CA LYS A 103 -11.54 15.27 -5.66
C LYS A 103 -12.64 14.52 -4.90
N ASP A 104 -13.87 14.75 -5.32
CA ASP A 104 -15.04 14.12 -4.68
C ASP A 104 -15.26 12.70 -5.19
N THR A 105 -14.91 12.42 -6.44
CA THR A 105 -15.11 11.11 -7.06
C THR A 105 -13.79 10.39 -7.31
N ILE A 106 -13.86 9.05 -7.29
CA ILE A 106 -12.66 8.24 -7.56
C ILE A 106 -12.20 8.36 -9.00
N ASP A 107 -13.11 8.53 -9.94
CA ASP A 107 -12.76 8.66 -11.36
C ASP A 107 -11.99 9.96 -11.62
N GLU A 108 -12.44 11.10 -11.07
CA GLU A 108 -11.69 12.35 -11.15
C GLU A 108 -10.33 12.27 -10.47
N ALA A 109 -10.26 11.59 -9.33
CA ALA A 109 -9.00 11.38 -8.62
C ALA A 109 -8.01 10.55 -9.45
N ILE A 110 -8.50 9.50 -10.11
CA ILE A 110 -7.70 8.69 -11.03
C ILE A 110 -7.21 9.52 -12.23
N GLU A 111 -8.07 10.34 -12.81
CA GLU A 111 -7.69 11.23 -13.92
C GLU A 111 -6.57 12.20 -13.52
N CYS A 112 -6.57 12.69 -12.29
CA CYS A 112 -5.51 13.57 -11.78
C CYS A 112 -4.14 12.87 -11.72
N ILE A 113 -4.09 11.60 -11.30
CA ILE A 113 -2.81 10.89 -11.15
C ILE A 113 -2.37 10.14 -12.41
N ALA A 114 -3.30 9.83 -13.33
CA ALA A 114 -3.03 9.01 -14.51
C ALA A 114 -1.82 9.48 -15.36
N PRO A 115 -1.56 10.79 -15.55
CA PRO A 115 -0.40 11.25 -16.31
C PRO A 115 0.95 10.95 -15.64
N TYR A 116 0.96 10.67 -14.33
CA TYR A 116 2.17 10.62 -13.51
C TYR A 116 2.54 9.21 -13.03
N ILE A 117 1.58 8.28 -13.00
CA ILE A 117 1.82 6.92 -12.46
C ILE A 117 2.57 6.04 -13.46
N ASN A 118 3.43 5.15 -12.93
CA ASN A 118 3.87 3.97 -13.68
C ASN A 118 2.85 2.83 -13.51
N ASN A 119 2.50 2.51 -12.27
CA ASN A 119 1.39 1.63 -11.93
C ASN A 119 0.74 2.13 -10.64
N ALA A 120 -0.57 1.94 -10.50
CA ALA A 120 -1.26 2.17 -9.25
C ALA A 120 -2.15 0.98 -8.92
N ILE A 121 -2.28 0.65 -7.64
CA ILE A 121 -3.25 -0.30 -7.11
C ILE A 121 -4.10 0.41 -6.07
N ILE A 122 -5.38 0.61 -6.36
CA ILE A 122 -6.30 1.33 -5.50
C ILE A 122 -7.09 0.31 -4.70
N LYS A 123 -6.92 0.33 -3.38
CA LYS A 123 -7.64 -0.53 -2.44
C LYS A 123 -9.05 -0.01 -2.25
N GLN A 124 -10.06 -0.86 -2.42
CA GLN A 124 -11.48 -0.49 -2.43
C GLN A 124 -12.30 -1.22 -1.34
N GLY A 125 -11.62 -1.70 -0.29
CA GLY A 125 -12.25 -2.43 0.80
C GLY A 125 -13.01 -3.67 0.33
N SER A 126 -14.26 -3.81 0.70
CA SER A 126 -15.11 -4.96 0.32
C SER A 126 -15.39 -5.08 -1.19
N ARG A 127 -15.08 -4.06 -1.98
CA ARG A 127 -15.17 -4.12 -3.45
C ARG A 127 -13.92 -4.69 -4.11
N GLY A 128 -12.84 -4.89 -3.35
CA GLY A 128 -11.58 -5.43 -3.83
C GLY A 128 -10.55 -4.37 -4.16
N SER A 129 -9.99 -4.43 -5.36
CA SER A 129 -8.95 -3.50 -5.79
C SER A 129 -8.98 -3.22 -7.28
N LEU A 130 -8.48 -2.05 -7.67
CA LEU A 130 -8.35 -1.61 -9.06
C LEU A 130 -6.88 -1.39 -9.38
N LEU A 131 -6.33 -2.20 -10.26
CA LEU A 131 -4.99 -2.01 -10.84
C LEU A 131 -5.09 -1.09 -12.06
N ILE A 132 -4.20 -0.10 -12.12
CA ILE A 132 -4.06 0.82 -13.25
C ILE A 132 -2.60 0.77 -13.69
N LYS A 133 -2.35 0.44 -14.95
CA LYS A 133 -1.02 0.39 -15.55
C LYS A 133 -0.68 1.70 -16.29
N LYS A 134 0.59 1.92 -16.54
CA LYS A 134 1.10 3.10 -17.27
C LYS A 134 0.45 3.31 -18.65
N ASP A 135 0.08 2.24 -19.32
CA ASP A 135 -0.57 2.28 -20.63
C ASP A 135 -2.07 2.59 -20.55
N GLY A 136 -2.60 2.87 -19.37
CA GLY A 136 -4.00 3.14 -19.11
C GLY A 136 -4.87 1.88 -18.93
N THR A 137 -4.31 0.69 -19.07
CA THR A 137 -5.02 -0.57 -18.82
C THR A 137 -5.50 -0.61 -17.36
N ARG A 138 -6.77 -0.96 -17.17
CA ARG A 138 -7.40 -1.10 -15.85
C ARG A 138 -7.84 -2.54 -15.63
N HIS A 139 -7.56 -3.08 -14.46
CA HIS A 139 -7.98 -4.41 -14.06
C HIS A 139 -8.68 -4.35 -12.71
N GLN A 140 -10.00 -4.52 -12.71
CA GLN A 140 -10.80 -4.60 -11.48
C GLN A 140 -10.79 -6.05 -10.98
N MET A 141 -10.50 -6.23 -9.70
CA MET A 141 -10.55 -7.53 -9.03
C MET A 141 -11.42 -7.43 -7.78
N ALA A 142 -12.40 -8.32 -7.66
CA ALA A 142 -13.27 -8.38 -6.50
C ALA A 142 -12.51 -8.81 -5.23
N ALA A 143 -12.99 -8.36 -4.08
CA ALA A 143 -12.47 -8.81 -2.79
C ALA A 143 -12.80 -10.27 -2.54
N MET A 144 -11.96 -10.92 -1.76
CA MET A 144 -12.28 -12.20 -1.11
C MET A 144 -13.01 -11.87 0.18
N LEU A 145 -14.35 -11.91 0.16
CA LEU A 145 -15.15 -11.47 1.29
C LEU A 145 -15.07 -12.46 2.45
N ASN A 146 -14.81 -11.95 3.64
CA ASN A 146 -14.89 -12.70 4.88
C ASN A 146 -16.27 -12.49 5.50
N GLU A 147 -17.09 -13.55 5.60
CA GLU A 147 -18.42 -13.49 6.21
C GLU A 147 -18.37 -13.28 7.74
N ASN A 148 -17.23 -13.59 8.37
CA ASN A 148 -17.03 -13.49 9.82
C ASN A 148 -15.78 -12.63 10.09
N VAL A 149 -15.89 -11.33 9.83
CA VAL A 149 -14.82 -10.37 10.11
C VAL A 149 -14.60 -10.25 11.62
N VAL A 150 -13.35 -10.44 12.03
CA VAL A 150 -12.90 -10.25 13.42
C VAL A 150 -12.36 -8.83 13.62
N ASP A 151 -11.51 -8.38 12.70
CA ASP A 151 -10.88 -7.05 12.74
C ASP A 151 -10.39 -6.66 11.34
N CYS A 152 -10.50 -5.39 10.98
CA CYS A 152 -10.00 -4.84 9.73
C CYS A 152 -8.67 -4.08 9.88
N ILE A 153 -8.14 -3.97 11.10
CA ILE A 153 -6.87 -3.26 11.35
C ILE A 153 -5.74 -3.98 10.60
N GLY A 154 -4.96 -3.22 9.81
CA GLY A 154 -3.85 -3.75 9.04
C GLY A 154 -4.22 -4.51 7.76
N ALA A 155 -5.50 -4.57 7.36
CA ALA A 155 -5.90 -5.25 6.13
C ALA A 155 -5.25 -4.61 4.88
N GLY A 156 -5.11 -3.28 4.86
CA GLY A 156 -4.39 -2.54 3.82
C GLY A 156 -2.90 -2.85 3.80
N ASP A 157 -2.25 -2.90 4.97
CA ASP A 157 -0.83 -3.24 5.09
C ASP A 157 -0.57 -4.68 4.69
N SER A 158 -1.48 -5.58 5.06
CA SER A 158 -1.43 -6.99 4.64
C SER A 158 -1.63 -7.16 3.14
N PHE A 159 -2.52 -6.37 2.53
CA PHE A 159 -2.65 -6.29 1.08
C PHE A 159 -1.31 -5.88 0.44
N ASN A 160 -0.71 -4.79 0.91
CA ASN A 160 0.57 -4.30 0.41
C ASN A 160 1.66 -5.38 0.53
N SER A 161 1.73 -6.06 1.68
CA SER A 161 2.71 -7.12 1.94
C SER A 161 2.56 -8.29 0.96
N GLY A 162 1.35 -8.77 0.73
CA GLY A 162 1.06 -9.86 -0.22
C GLY A 162 1.38 -9.47 -1.66
N PHE A 163 1.00 -8.26 -2.06
CA PHE A 163 1.33 -7.71 -3.37
C PHE A 163 2.83 -7.64 -3.59
N ILE A 164 3.56 -7.02 -2.67
CA ILE A 164 5.02 -6.81 -2.77
C ILE A 164 5.75 -8.16 -2.74
N ALA A 165 5.32 -9.10 -1.91
CA ALA A 165 5.94 -10.44 -1.83
C ALA A 165 5.92 -11.16 -3.19
N GLN A 166 4.87 -11.03 -3.98
CA GLN A 166 4.79 -11.58 -5.34
C GLN A 166 5.56 -10.70 -6.34
N PHE A 167 5.47 -9.40 -6.20
CA PHE A 167 6.14 -8.44 -7.07
C PHE A 167 7.67 -8.64 -7.11
N VAL A 168 8.31 -8.81 -5.95
CA VAL A 168 9.77 -9.03 -5.86
C VAL A 168 10.23 -10.40 -6.38
N GLN A 169 9.29 -11.32 -6.60
CA GLN A 169 9.52 -12.62 -7.23
C GLN A 169 9.30 -12.59 -8.75
N GLY A 170 8.88 -11.44 -9.31
CA GLY A 170 8.66 -11.26 -10.74
C GLY A 170 7.30 -11.75 -11.25
N ALA A 171 6.31 -11.92 -10.36
CA ALA A 171 4.94 -12.25 -10.76
C ALA A 171 4.30 -11.11 -11.58
N THR A 172 3.24 -11.41 -12.33
CA THR A 172 2.45 -10.39 -13.03
C THR A 172 1.78 -9.45 -12.03
N LEU A 173 1.47 -8.22 -12.45
CA LEU A 173 0.79 -7.26 -11.56
C LEU A 173 -0.61 -7.76 -11.14
N GLU A 174 -1.28 -8.51 -12.00
CA GLU A 174 -2.56 -9.16 -11.72
C GLU A 174 -2.42 -10.27 -10.65
N ASP A 175 -1.35 -11.05 -10.71
CA ASP A 175 -1.07 -12.05 -9.67
C ASP A 175 -0.70 -11.39 -8.34
N CYS A 176 0.09 -10.29 -8.39
CA CYS A 176 0.38 -9.48 -7.21
C CYS A 176 -0.92 -8.92 -6.59
N GLN A 177 -1.82 -8.39 -7.42
CA GLN A 177 -3.14 -7.90 -7.01
C GLN A 177 -3.98 -9.00 -6.35
N ARG A 178 -4.01 -10.20 -6.95
CA ARG A 178 -4.73 -11.37 -6.44
C ARG A 178 -4.20 -11.80 -5.06
N TYR A 179 -2.88 -11.81 -4.91
CA TYR A 179 -2.24 -12.11 -3.63
C TYR A 179 -2.49 -11.04 -2.58
N GLY A 180 -2.46 -9.75 -2.95
CA GLY A 180 -2.82 -8.65 -2.08
C GLY A 180 -4.26 -8.77 -1.56
N ASN A 181 -5.23 -9.03 -2.45
CA ASN A 181 -6.62 -9.26 -2.03
C ASN A 181 -6.73 -10.45 -1.07
N MET A 182 -6.00 -11.53 -1.29
CA MET A 182 -5.99 -12.70 -0.42
C MET A 182 -5.42 -12.36 0.96
N THR A 183 -4.25 -11.73 1.04
CA THR A 183 -3.63 -11.40 2.33
C THR A 183 -4.44 -10.36 3.10
N GLY A 184 -5.02 -9.38 2.42
CA GLY A 184 -5.98 -8.45 3.04
C GLY A 184 -7.19 -9.17 3.64
N ALA A 185 -7.75 -10.16 2.93
CA ALA A 185 -8.87 -10.96 3.43
C ALA A 185 -8.46 -11.86 4.61
N VAL A 186 -7.29 -12.53 4.55
CA VAL A 186 -6.76 -13.35 5.65
C VAL A 186 -6.57 -12.51 6.91
N ASN A 187 -6.08 -11.27 6.79
CA ASN A 187 -5.93 -10.37 7.94
C ASN A 187 -7.24 -10.22 8.73
N THR A 188 -8.37 -10.13 8.04
CA THR A 188 -9.67 -9.91 8.70
C THR A 188 -10.16 -11.10 9.55
N THR A 189 -9.45 -12.22 9.51
CA THR A 189 -9.82 -13.45 10.25
C THR A 189 -9.33 -13.51 11.70
N ALA A 190 -8.48 -12.57 12.10
CA ALA A 190 -7.91 -12.50 13.46
C ALA A 190 -7.82 -11.05 13.95
N ALA A 191 -7.76 -10.85 15.25
CA ALA A 191 -7.63 -9.53 15.84
C ALA A 191 -6.22 -8.97 15.71
N GLY A 192 -6.11 -7.69 15.33
CA GLY A 192 -4.84 -6.98 15.16
C GLY A 192 -4.17 -7.24 13.80
N GLY A 193 -3.23 -6.37 13.45
CA GLY A 193 -2.67 -6.28 12.10
C GLY A 193 -1.77 -7.44 11.66
N THR A 194 -1.30 -8.29 12.57
CA THR A 194 -0.30 -9.34 12.28
C THR A 194 -0.65 -10.73 12.79
N THR A 195 -1.66 -10.86 13.64
CA THR A 195 -1.99 -12.13 14.32
C THR A 195 -2.39 -13.25 13.37
N ALA A 196 -2.95 -12.92 12.21
CA ALA A 196 -3.29 -13.88 11.17
C ALA A 196 -2.07 -14.45 10.40
N PHE A 197 -0.86 -13.91 10.64
CA PHE A 197 0.35 -14.22 9.85
C PHE A 197 1.47 -14.84 10.71
N THR A 198 1.13 -15.81 11.56
CA THR A 198 2.10 -16.48 12.45
C THR A 198 3.06 -17.39 11.70
N CYS A 199 2.58 -18.09 10.67
CA CYS A 199 3.39 -18.89 9.76
C CYS A 199 2.73 -18.99 8.38
N LEU A 200 3.51 -19.33 7.36
CA LEU A 200 3.04 -19.41 5.98
C LEU A 200 1.98 -20.51 5.79
N GLU A 201 2.15 -21.64 6.46
CA GLU A 201 1.25 -22.79 6.38
C GLU A 201 -0.16 -22.43 6.86
N ASP A 202 -0.26 -21.63 7.94
CA ASP A 202 -1.55 -21.16 8.47
C ASP A 202 -2.21 -20.18 7.50
N VAL A 203 -1.44 -19.27 6.91
CA VAL A 203 -1.94 -18.33 5.89
C VAL A 203 -2.50 -19.09 4.69
N GLU A 204 -1.76 -20.05 4.15
CA GLU A 204 -2.17 -20.86 2.99
C GLU A 204 -3.42 -21.71 3.32
N ARG A 205 -3.47 -22.29 4.51
CA ARG A 205 -4.63 -23.04 5.01
C ARG A 205 -5.87 -22.16 5.10
N VAL A 206 -5.79 -21.02 5.78
CA VAL A 206 -6.91 -20.08 5.94
C VAL A 206 -7.35 -19.54 4.57
N ALA A 207 -6.42 -19.16 3.70
CA ALA A 207 -6.70 -18.69 2.35
C ALA A 207 -7.49 -19.73 1.54
N LYS A 208 -7.10 -21.00 1.63
CA LYS A 208 -7.78 -22.10 0.93
C LYS A 208 -9.15 -22.40 1.54
N GLU A 209 -9.21 -22.59 2.87
CA GLU A 209 -10.44 -23.05 3.55
C GLU A 209 -11.54 -21.98 3.56
N ARG A 210 -11.17 -20.69 3.80
CA ARG A 210 -12.16 -19.61 3.92
C ARG A 210 -12.45 -18.90 2.59
N PHE A 211 -11.47 -18.81 1.72
CA PHE A 211 -11.57 -17.97 0.51
C PHE A 211 -11.43 -18.77 -0.80
N GLY A 212 -11.22 -20.10 -0.71
CA GLY A 212 -11.03 -20.93 -1.92
C GLY A 212 -9.78 -20.56 -2.72
N PHE A 213 -8.83 -19.85 -2.10
CA PHE A 213 -7.61 -19.44 -2.79
C PHE A 213 -6.68 -20.63 -3.00
N VAL A 214 -6.29 -20.85 -4.25
CA VAL A 214 -5.30 -21.84 -4.65
C VAL A 214 -4.16 -21.10 -5.36
N LYS A 215 -2.95 -21.44 -4.97
CA LYS A 215 -1.71 -20.85 -5.47
C LYS A 215 -1.46 -21.22 -6.93
#